data_aa74602a57a1eab55d7d359ebf7bd502
#
_entry.id   aa74602a57a1eab55d7d359ebf7bd502
#
_cell.length_a   1.000
_cell.length_b   1.000
_cell.length_c   1.000
_cell.angle_alpha   90.00
_cell.angle_beta   90.00
_cell.angle_gamma   90.00
#
_symmetry.space_group_name_H-M   'P 1'
#
loop_
_entity.id
_entity.type
_entity.pdbx_description
1 polymer ?
#
loop_
_entity_poly.entity_id
_entity_poly.type
_entity_poly.pdbx_seq_one_letter_code
_entity_poly.pdbx_strand_id
1 'polypeptide(L)'
;MTYKIIGDSCLDLTEELKKDPGFQMIPLTLQVGNVQVIDDETFDQSAFIEMVKACPECPKTACPSPESFKKAYEEADADAVFVITLSNHLSGSYNSAVLAKELYEEEKKEAGEPVTKKIAVIDSLSASSGELDQALYIRDLCEQGLNFETVAEMAEAYSHRMKTYFVLETLDTLRKNGRLSGLQAFFATALNIKPVMGAEEGVIIKLDQARGINKALQRMCDIAVKETGDTPGTVSYTHLRAHETGAYL
;
A
#
# COMPACT_ATOMS: atom_id res chain seq x y z
N MET A 1 -13.35 -22.19 4.10
CA MET A 1 -13.05 -21.81 2.72
C MET A 1 -11.54 -21.73 2.54
N THR A 2 -11.01 -22.12 1.41
CA THR A 2 -9.63 -21.81 1.04
C THR A 2 -9.55 -20.36 0.63
N TYR A 3 -8.43 -19.68 0.92
CA TYR A 3 -8.29 -18.26 0.61
C TYR A 3 -6.89 -17.90 0.12
N LYS A 4 -6.81 -16.79 -0.63
CA LYS A 4 -5.58 -16.16 -1.08
C LYS A 4 -5.66 -14.66 -0.80
N ILE A 5 -4.60 -14.07 -0.29
CA ILE A 5 -4.45 -12.63 -0.09
C ILE A 5 -3.47 -12.13 -1.15
N ILE A 6 -3.92 -11.18 -1.95
CA ILE A 6 -3.14 -10.57 -3.04
C ILE A 6 -2.97 -9.09 -2.72
N GLY A 7 -1.76 -8.56 -2.84
CA GLY A 7 -1.50 -7.13 -2.74
C GLY A 7 -0.67 -6.61 -3.91
N ASP A 8 -0.62 -5.30 -4.11
CA ASP A 8 0.42 -4.73 -4.95
C ASP A 8 1.76 -4.71 -4.18
N SER A 9 2.87 -4.38 -4.82
CA SER A 9 4.19 -4.47 -4.19
C SER A 9 4.45 -3.40 -3.11
N CYS A 10 3.49 -2.50 -2.83
CA CYS A 10 3.52 -1.65 -1.65
C CYS A 10 3.10 -2.40 -0.37
N LEU A 11 2.57 -3.61 -0.50
CA LEU A 11 2.32 -4.51 0.62
C LEU A 11 3.66 -5.01 1.19
N ASP A 12 4.09 -4.44 2.28
CA ASP A 12 5.40 -4.67 2.92
C ASP A 12 5.49 -6.06 3.59
N LEU A 13 5.39 -7.13 2.78
CA LEU A 13 5.50 -8.50 3.28
C LEU A 13 6.88 -8.75 3.89
N THR A 14 6.89 -9.33 5.08
CA THR A 14 8.12 -9.86 5.68
C THR A 14 8.67 -11.03 4.86
N GLU A 15 9.95 -11.33 5.01
CA GLU A 15 10.59 -12.47 4.33
C GLU A 15 9.94 -13.82 4.64
N GLU A 16 9.25 -13.93 5.77
CA GLU A 16 8.46 -15.10 6.15
C GLU A 16 7.16 -15.14 5.35
N LEU A 17 6.43 -14.03 5.28
CA LEU A 17 5.15 -13.94 4.57
C LEU A 17 5.29 -14.04 3.05
N LYS A 18 6.43 -13.60 2.48
CA LYS A 18 6.75 -13.81 1.05
C LYS A 18 6.82 -15.29 0.67
N LYS A 19 7.12 -16.17 1.64
CA LYS A 19 7.18 -17.63 1.44
C LYS A 19 5.87 -18.34 1.75
N ASP A 20 4.93 -17.64 2.36
CA ASP A 20 3.61 -18.18 2.67
C ASP A 20 2.77 -18.27 1.39
N PRO A 21 2.33 -19.48 0.98
CA PRO A 21 1.51 -19.63 -0.22
C PRO A 21 0.15 -18.93 -0.12
N GLY A 22 -0.29 -18.53 1.06
CA GLY A 22 -1.50 -17.72 1.27
C GLY A 22 -1.39 -16.28 0.79
N PHE A 23 -0.15 -15.79 0.53
CA PHE A 23 0.10 -14.42 0.08
C PHE A 23 0.67 -14.38 -1.35
N GLN A 24 0.40 -13.30 -2.05
CA GLN A 24 0.98 -13.01 -3.36
C GLN A 24 1.08 -11.50 -3.57
N MET A 25 2.21 -11.03 -4.10
CA MET A 25 2.38 -9.64 -4.53
C MET A 25 2.33 -9.52 -6.05
N ILE A 26 1.75 -8.43 -6.53
CA ILE A 26 1.76 -8.04 -7.93
C ILE A 26 2.63 -6.78 -8.05
N PRO A 27 3.72 -6.85 -8.83
CA PRO A 27 4.73 -5.81 -8.82
C PRO A 27 4.27 -4.52 -9.50
N LEU A 28 4.62 -3.37 -8.90
CA LEU A 28 4.64 -2.09 -9.57
C LEU A 28 5.82 -2.03 -10.55
N THR A 29 5.71 -1.14 -11.53
CA THR A 29 6.84 -0.75 -12.38
C THR A 29 7.41 0.57 -11.86
N LEU A 30 8.70 0.60 -11.60
CA LEU A 30 9.46 1.78 -11.18
C LEU A 30 10.25 2.31 -12.37
N GLN A 31 10.38 3.64 -12.49
CA GLN A 31 11.11 4.27 -13.58
C GLN A 31 12.03 5.38 -13.07
N VAL A 32 13.28 5.34 -13.48
CA VAL A 32 14.29 6.40 -13.24
C VAL A 32 14.89 6.80 -14.58
N GLY A 33 14.63 8.02 -15.03
CA GLY A 33 14.98 8.44 -16.37
C GLY A 33 14.34 7.52 -17.42
N ASN A 34 15.18 6.84 -18.23
CA ASN A 34 14.72 5.88 -19.25
C ASN A 34 14.80 4.41 -18.79
N VAL A 35 15.21 4.16 -17.55
CA VAL A 35 15.33 2.80 -17.00
C VAL A 35 14.05 2.43 -16.29
N GLN A 36 13.47 1.28 -16.66
CA GLN A 36 12.35 0.67 -15.94
C GLN A 36 12.84 -0.53 -15.16
N VAL A 37 12.32 -0.68 -13.95
CA VAL A 37 12.61 -1.78 -13.02
C VAL A 37 11.28 -2.30 -12.50
N ILE A 38 11.16 -3.61 -12.38
CA ILE A 38 9.98 -4.27 -11.80
C ILE A 38 10.25 -4.47 -10.30
N ASP A 39 9.26 -4.15 -9.48
CA ASP A 39 9.34 -4.27 -8.03
C ASP A 39 8.92 -5.69 -7.58
N ASP A 40 9.65 -6.69 -8.06
CA ASP A 40 9.45 -8.11 -7.76
C ASP A 40 10.58 -8.67 -6.87
N GLU A 41 10.63 -9.98 -6.70
CA GLU A 41 11.65 -10.67 -5.89
C GLU A 41 13.10 -10.47 -6.38
N THR A 42 13.29 -10.00 -7.61
CA THR A 42 14.62 -9.70 -8.18
C THR A 42 15.06 -8.25 -7.96
N PHE A 43 14.20 -7.43 -7.34
CA PHE A 43 14.43 -6.02 -7.15
C PHE A 43 15.61 -5.73 -6.21
N ASP A 44 16.62 -5.06 -6.72
CA ASP A 44 17.73 -4.54 -5.91
C ASP A 44 17.45 -3.09 -5.49
N GLN A 45 16.90 -2.96 -4.29
CA GLN A 45 16.55 -1.66 -3.68
C GLN A 45 17.76 -0.74 -3.58
N SER A 46 18.94 -1.26 -3.22
CA SER A 46 20.14 -0.44 -3.05
C SER A 46 20.63 0.11 -4.38
N ALA A 47 20.66 -0.72 -5.41
CA ALA A 47 21.01 -0.29 -6.77
C ALA A 47 20.00 0.74 -7.31
N PHE A 48 18.70 0.54 -7.05
CA PHE A 48 17.66 1.48 -7.46
C PHE A 48 17.82 2.84 -6.78
N ILE A 49 18.08 2.87 -5.48
CA ILE A 49 18.31 4.12 -4.72
C ILE A 49 19.53 4.88 -5.28
N GLU A 50 20.61 4.20 -5.63
CA GLU A 50 21.76 4.86 -6.26
C GLU A 50 21.42 5.43 -7.64
N MET A 51 20.59 4.75 -8.44
CA MET A 51 20.08 5.30 -9.71
C MET A 51 19.22 6.57 -9.47
N VAL A 52 18.33 6.55 -8.47
CA VAL A 52 17.51 7.72 -8.11
C VAL A 52 18.36 8.90 -7.68
N LYS A 53 19.41 8.66 -6.88
CA LYS A 53 20.36 9.72 -6.45
C LYS A 53 21.15 10.31 -7.62
N ALA A 54 21.53 9.49 -8.58
CA ALA A 54 22.32 9.91 -9.75
C ALA A 54 21.45 10.62 -10.81
N CYS A 55 20.15 10.39 -10.84
CA CYS A 55 19.24 10.93 -11.83
C CYS A 55 18.66 12.30 -11.39
N PRO A 56 18.76 13.36 -12.20
CA PRO A 56 18.15 14.65 -11.87
C PRO A 56 16.62 14.65 -11.99
N GLU A 57 16.06 13.66 -12.71
CA GLU A 57 14.63 13.51 -12.87
C GLU A 57 14.02 12.82 -11.66
N CYS A 58 12.76 13.19 -11.34
CA CYS A 58 12.02 12.54 -10.29
C CYS A 58 11.66 11.10 -10.73
N PRO A 59 11.88 10.08 -9.88
CA PRO A 59 11.43 8.73 -10.17
C PRO A 59 9.90 8.70 -10.33
N LYS A 60 9.41 7.80 -11.16
CA LYS A 60 7.99 7.58 -11.41
C LYS A 60 7.63 6.14 -11.11
N THR A 61 6.36 5.89 -10.85
CA THR A 61 5.81 4.55 -10.66
C THR A 61 4.58 4.35 -11.54
N ALA A 62 4.35 3.12 -11.96
CA ALA A 62 3.10 2.70 -12.58
C ALA A 62 2.53 1.54 -11.77
N CYS A 63 1.22 1.61 -11.49
CA CYS A 63 0.50 0.53 -10.84
C CYS A 63 0.48 -0.73 -11.72
N PRO A 64 0.25 -1.92 -11.15
CA PRO A 64 0.04 -3.13 -11.91
C PRO A 64 -1.14 -2.99 -12.87
N SER A 65 -1.04 -3.64 -14.03
CA SER A 65 -2.13 -3.63 -15.01
C SER A 65 -3.32 -4.47 -14.56
N PRO A 66 -4.55 -4.21 -15.06
CA PRO A 66 -5.69 -5.10 -14.84
C PRO A 66 -5.40 -6.55 -15.25
N GLU A 67 -4.66 -6.75 -16.34
CA GLU A 67 -4.28 -8.08 -16.82
C GLU A 67 -3.40 -8.84 -15.81
N SER A 68 -2.48 -8.13 -15.13
CA SER A 68 -1.63 -8.72 -14.07
C SER A 68 -2.47 -9.20 -12.88
N PHE A 69 -3.44 -8.40 -12.45
CA PHE A 69 -4.37 -8.79 -11.40
C PHE A 69 -5.27 -9.94 -11.84
N LYS A 70 -5.86 -9.87 -13.04
CA LYS A 70 -6.72 -10.92 -13.58
C LYS A 70 -5.99 -12.26 -13.62
N LYS A 71 -4.76 -12.28 -14.13
CA LYS A 71 -3.90 -13.48 -14.14
C LYS A 71 -3.72 -14.04 -12.72
N ALA A 72 -3.46 -13.20 -11.74
CA ALA A 72 -3.32 -13.66 -10.37
C ALA A 72 -4.63 -14.23 -9.79
N TYR A 73 -5.79 -13.69 -10.19
CA TYR A 73 -7.08 -14.25 -9.81
C TYR A 73 -7.32 -15.64 -10.45
N GLU A 74 -6.93 -15.82 -11.70
CA GLU A 74 -7.03 -17.10 -12.40
C GLU A 74 -6.15 -18.17 -11.75
N GLU A 75 -4.90 -17.83 -11.48
CA GLU A 75 -3.88 -18.72 -10.94
C GLU A 75 -4.06 -19.05 -9.44
N ALA A 76 -4.85 -18.24 -8.70
CA ALA A 76 -5.08 -18.50 -7.28
C ALA A 76 -5.81 -19.83 -7.06
N ASP A 77 -5.17 -20.77 -6.38
CA ASP A 77 -5.78 -22.03 -5.95
C ASP A 77 -6.54 -21.82 -4.63
N ALA A 78 -7.68 -21.13 -4.72
CA ALA A 78 -8.50 -20.75 -3.58
C ALA A 78 -9.96 -20.47 -3.99
N ASP A 79 -10.90 -20.73 -3.07
CA ASP A 79 -12.32 -20.38 -3.22
C ASP A 79 -12.55 -18.87 -3.12
N ALA A 80 -11.72 -18.20 -2.32
CA ALA A 80 -11.82 -16.77 -2.02
C ALA A 80 -10.48 -16.05 -2.25
N VAL A 81 -10.55 -14.89 -2.89
CA VAL A 81 -9.40 -13.99 -3.10
C VAL A 81 -9.73 -12.65 -2.46
N PHE A 82 -8.88 -12.22 -1.54
CA PHE A 82 -8.92 -10.88 -0.96
C PHE A 82 -7.77 -10.07 -1.52
N VAL A 83 -8.09 -8.97 -2.18
CA VAL A 83 -7.11 -8.10 -2.83
C VAL A 83 -7.01 -6.81 -2.04
N ILE A 84 -5.81 -6.49 -1.59
CA ILE A 84 -5.52 -5.25 -0.87
C ILE A 84 -4.61 -4.41 -1.74
N THR A 85 -4.90 -3.15 -1.85
CA THR A 85 -4.10 -2.24 -2.69
C THR A 85 -3.72 -0.99 -1.92
N LEU A 86 -2.65 -0.35 -2.37
CA LEU A 86 -2.34 1.03 -2.01
C LEU A 86 -3.58 1.91 -2.17
N SER A 87 -3.74 2.91 -1.29
CA SER A 87 -4.85 3.86 -1.35
C SER A 87 -5.13 4.34 -2.78
N ASN A 88 -6.40 4.35 -3.17
CA ASN A 88 -6.85 4.81 -4.49
C ASN A 88 -6.56 6.30 -4.73
N HIS A 89 -6.32 7.08 -3.67
CA HIS A 89 -5.88 8.47 -3.75
C HIS A 89 -4.40 8.61 -4.10
N LEU A 90 -3.61 7.54 -3.97
CA LEU A 90 -2.17 7.53 -4.22
C LEU A 90 -1.79 6.78 -5.50
N SER A 91 -2.56 5.74 -5.85
CA SER A 91 -2.25 4.82 -6.95
C SER A 91 -3.51 4.39 -7.71
N GLY A 92 -3.32 4.00 -8.95
CA GLY A 92 -4.35 3.34 -9.77
C GLY A 92 -4.53 1.85 -9.46
N SER A 93 -3.78 1.25 -8.52
CA SER A 93 -3.82 -0.18 -8.22
C SER A 93 -5.22 -0.68 -7.88
N TYR A 94 -5.97 0.05 -7.05
CA TYR A 94 -7.35 -0.28 -6.72
C TYR A 94 -8.24 -0.40 -7.96
N ASN A 95 -8.23 0.63 -8.81
CA ASN A 95 -9.03 0.63 -10.03
C ASN A 95 -8.61 -0.47 -11.01
N SER A 96 -7.30 -0.75 -11.11
CA SER A 96 -6.79 -1.88 -11.90
C SER A 96 -7.30 -3.22 -11.37
N ALA A 97 -7.30 -3.41 -10.06
CA ALA A 97 -7.76 -4.64 -9.41
C ALA A 97 -9.30 -4.83 -9.58
N VAL A 98 -10.08 -3.75 -9.45
CA VAL A 98 -11.53 -3.78 -9.68
C VAL A 98 -11.84 -4.14 -11.14
N LEU A 99 -11.20 -3.46 -12.10
CA LEU A 99 -11.37 -3.76 -13.51
C LEU A 99 -10.96 -5.21 -13.85
N ALA A 100 -9.89 -5.70 -13.23
CA ALA A 100 -9.46 -7.09 -13.39
C ALA A 100 -10.52 -8.10 -12.95
N LYS A 101 -11.22 -7.80 -11.83
CA LYS A 101 -12.33 -8.63 -11.36
C LYS A 101 -13.49 -8.64 -12.36
N GLU A 102 -13.87 -7.48 -12.87
CA GLU A 102 -14.93 -7.35 -13.87
C GLU A 102 -14.59 -8.17 -15.14
N LEU A 103 -13.37 -8.03 -15.66
CA LEU A 103 -12.88 -8.78 -16.82
C LEU A 103 -12.87 -10.30 -16.56
N TYR A 104 -12.43 -10.74 -15.38
CA TYR A 104 -12.43 -12.14 -14.99
C TYR A 104 -13.85 -12.72 -14.99
N GLU A 105 -14.81 -11.99 -14.37
CA GLU A 105 -16.20 -12.43 -14.28
C GLU A 105 -16.90 -12.44 -15.67
N GLU A 106 -16.60 -11.46 -16.52
CA GLU A 106 -17.14 -11.35 -17.87
C GLU A 106 -16.63 -12.47 -18.78
N GLU A 107 -15.34 -12.75 -18.78
CA GLU A 107 -14.77 -13.87 -19.55
C GLU A 107 -15.34 -15.22 -19.15
N LYS A 108 -15.52 -15.49 -17.85
CA LYS A 108 -16.16 -16.72 -17.37
C LYS A 108 -17.59 -16.83 -17.87
N LYS A 109 -18.34 -15.72 -17.82
CA LYS A 109 -19.72 -15.66 -18.31
C LYS A 109 -19.81 -15.89 -19.83
N GLU A 110 -18.93 -15.27 -20.60
CA GLU A 110 -18.88 -15.45 -22.07
C GLU A 110 -18.51 -16.89 -22.46
N ALA A 111 -17.61 -17.52 -21.69
CA ALA A 111 -17.25 -18.93 -21.89
C ALA A 111 -18.35 -19.92 -21.45
N GLY A 112 -19.41 -19.42 -20.81
CA GLY A 112 -20.47 -20.28 -20.23
C GLY A 112 -19.99 -21.06 -19.00
N GLU A 113 -18.90 -20.61 -18.36
CA GLU A 113 -18.34 -21.18 -17.15
C GLU A 113 -18.90 -20.52 -15.88
N PRO A 114 -19.10 -21.27 -14.80
CA PRO A 114 -19.53 -20.66 -13.54
C PRO A 114 -18.40 -19.83 -12.90
N VAL A 115 -18.74 -18.66 -12.38
CA VAL A 115 -17.85 -17.88 -11.52
C VAL A 115 -17.89 -18.50 -10.12
N THR A 116 -16.96 -19.42 -9.85
CA THR A 116 -16.91 -20.14 -8.57
C THR A 116 -16.05 -19.43 -7.53
N LYS A 117 -15.05 -18.67 -7.98
CA LYS A 117 -14.12 -17.94 -7.12
C LYS A 117 -14.72 -16.60 -6.71
N LYS A 118 -14.75 -16.35 -5.40
CA LYS A 118 -15.20 -15.07 -4.83
C LYS A 118 -14.01 -14.11 -4.72
N ILE A 119 -14.15 -12.89 -5.22
CA ILE A 119 -13.08 -11.88 -5.22
C ILE A 119 -13.59 -10.63 -4.52
N ALA A 120 -12.92 -10.21 -3.46
CA ALA A 120 -13.11 -8.92 -2.80
C ALA A 120 -11.89 -8.03 -3.05
N VAL A 121 -12.11 -6.84 -3.59
CA VAL A 121 -11.07 -5.82 -3.76
C VAL A 121 -11.29 -4.74 -2.71
N ILE A 122 -10.28 -4.49 -1.90
CA ILE A 122 -10.33 -3.64 -0.73
C ILE A 122 -9.31 -2.51 -0.91
N ASP A 123 -9.78 -1.27 -0.84
CA ASP A 123 -8.90 -0.11 -0.73
C ASP A 123 -8.35 -0.05 0.70
N SER A 124 -7.04 -0.12 0.84
CA SER A 124 -6.44 -0.05 2.18
C SER A 124 -6.63 1.31 2.84
N LEU A 125 -6.91 2.36 2.07
CA LEU A 125 -6.86 3.75 2.51
C LEU A 125 -5.52 4.13 3.17
N SER A 126 -4.49 3.36 2.88
CA SER A 126 -3.18 3.42 3.51
C SER A 126 -2.07 3.06 2.51
N ALA A 127 -0.90 2.74 3.03
CA ALA A 127 0.28 2.31 2.29
C ALA A 127 1.17 1.44 3.19
N SER A 128 2.01 0.59 2.59
CA SER A 128 3.11 -0.08 3.27
C SER A 128 2.64 -0.90 4.48
N SER A 129 3.10 -0.57 5.70
CA SER A 129 2.69 -1.27 6.91
C SER A 129 1.19 -1.29 7.17
N GLY A 130 0.43 -0.28 6.68
CA GLY A 130 -1.02 -0.27 6.79
C GLY A 130 -1.69 -1.32 5.90
N GLU A 131 -1.17 -1.54 4.69
CA GLU A 131 -1.64 -2.65 3.84
C GLU A 131 -1.31 -4.00 4.47
N LEU A 132 -0.09 -4.14 5.03
CA LEU A 132 0.31 -5.35 5.74
C LEU A 132 -0.59 -5.65 6.93
N ASP A 133 -0.89 -4.64 7.75
CA ASP A 133 -1.75 -4.79 8.92
C ASP A 133 -3.15 -5.28 8.51
N GLN A 134 -3.70 -4.73 7.44
CA GLN A 134 -4.97 -5.17 6.87
C GLN A 134 -4.90 -6.60 6.31
N ALA A 135 -3.81 -6.97 5.64
CA ALA A 135 -3.60 -8.31 5.13
C ALA A 135 -3.57 -9.35 6.26
N LEU A 136 -2.88 -9.03 7.34
CA LEU A 136 -2.82 -9.88 8.54
C LEU A 136 -4.18 -9.97 9.22
N TYR A 137 -4.94 -8.88 9.30
CA TYR A 137 -6.30 -8.89 9.83
C TYR A 137 -7.22 -9.80 9.02
N ILE A 138 -7.18 -9.74 7.68
CA ILE A 138 -7.93 -10.65 6.81
C ILE A 138 -7.54 -12.10 7.05
N ARG A 139 -6.24 -12.39 7.14
CA ARG A 139 -5.76 -13.74 7.46
C ARG A 139 -6.37 -14.25 8.77
N ASP A 140 -6.29 -13.44 9.80
CA ASP A 140 -6.79 -13.81 11.14
C ASP A 140 -8.31 -14.09 11.13
N LEU A 141 -9.09 -13.31 10.37
CA LEU A 141 -10.53 -13.55 10.19
C LEU A 141 -10.80 -14.87 9.44
N CYS A 142 -10.02 -15.15 8.38
CA CYS A 142 -10.13 -16.40 7.65
C CYS A 142 -9.78 -17.61 8.50
N GLU A 143 -8.71 -17.52 9.31
CA GLU A 143 -8.28 -18.56 10.24
C GLU A 143 -9.30 -18.83 11.36
N GLN A 144 -10.07 -17.82 11.75
CA GLN A 144 -11.21 -17.98 12.65
C GLN A 144 -12.40 -18.70 12.00
N GLY A 145 -12.33 -18.99 10.69
CA GLY A 145 -13.36 -19.74 9.97
C GLY A 145 -14.55 -18.89 9.53
N LEU A 146 -14.43 -17.56 9.49
CA LEU A 146 -15.48 -16.68 9.00
C LEU A 146 -15.74 -16.90 7.50
N ASN A 147 -16.96 -16.61 7.05
CA ASN A 147 -17.30 -16.70 5.64
C ASN A 147 -16.78 -15.47 4.86
N PHE A 148 -16.73 -15.59 3.53
CA PHE A 148 -16.18 -14.59 2.63
C PHE A 148 -16.82 -13.21 2.81
N GLU A 149 -18.13 -13.13 2.86
CA GLU A 149 -18.88 -11.87 2.94
C GLU A 149 -18.55 -11.13 4.25
N THR A 150 -18.54 -11.87 5.35
CA THR A 150 -18.18 -11.31 6.67
C THR A 150 -16.73 -10.81 6.69
N VAL A 151 -15.80 -11.58 6.13
CA VAL A 151 -14.38 -11.15 6.05
C VAL A 151 -14.24 -9.89 5.22
N ALA A 152 -14.88 -9.83 4.05
CA ALA A 152 -14.81 -8.66 3.17
C ALA A 152 -15.39 -7.40 3.85
N GLU A 153 -16.59 -7.50 4.45
CA GLU A 153 -17.21 -6.38 5.17
C GLU A 153 -16.36 -5.90 6.36
N MET A 154 -15.79 -6.83 7.13
CA MET A 154 -14.95 -6.49 8.27
C MET A 154 -13.63 -5.86 7.84
N ALA A 155 -13.04 -6.32 6.75
CA ALA A 155 -11.81 -5.76 6.21
C ALA A 155 -12.02 -4.34 5.66
N GLU A 156 -13.12 -4.10 4.94
CA GLU A 156 -13.50 -2.75 4.49
C GLU A 156 -13.73 -1.81 5.67
N ALA A 157 -14.51 -2.25 6.66
CA ALA A 157 -14.72 -1.47 7.89
C ALA A 157 -13.42 -1.22 8.68
N TYR A 158 -12.44 -2.12 8.57
CA TYR A 158 -11.13 -1.94 9.20
C TYR A 158 -10.31 -0.84 8.53
N SER A 159 -10.33 -0.74 7.19
CA SER A 159 -9.65 0.35 6.45
C SER A 159 -10.06 1.74 6.99
N HIS A 160 -11.36 1.96 7.18
CA HIS A 160 -11.90 3.23 7.69
C HIS A 160 -11.57 3.53 9.16
N ARG A 161 -11.19 2.53 9.94
CA ARG A 161 -10.80 2.72 11.35
C ARG A 161 -9.30 2.84 11.54
N MET A 162 -8.53 2.43 10.54
CA MET A 162 -7.08 2.49 10.57
C MET A 162 -6.59 3.94 10.60
N LYS A 163 -5.53 4.20 11.34
CA LYS A 163 -4.86 5.49 11.40
C LYS A 163 -3.44 5.36 10.86
N THR A 164 -3.12 6.16 9.88
CA THR A 164 -1.79 6.16 9.24
C THR A 164 -1.04 7.41 9.63
N TYR A 165 0.19 7.23 10.12
CA TYR A 165 1.11 8.32 10.50
C TYR A 165 2.47 8.07 9.89
N PHE A 166 3.12 9.12 9.39
CA PHE A 166 4.47 9.00 8.84
C PHE A 166 5.25 10.31 8.87
N VAL A 167 6.57 10.17 8.88
CA VAL A 167 7.53 11.27 8.71
C VAL A 167 8.56 10.83 7.67
N LEU A 168 8.79 11.67 6.67
CA LEU A 168 9.78 11.44 5.63
C LEU A 168 10.92 12.45 5.72
N GLU A 169 12.13 12.03 5.34
CA GLU A 169 13.28 12.94 5.24
C GLU A 169 13.02 14.07 4.22
N THR A 170 12.36 13.74 3.13
CA THR A 170 11.92 14.68 2.11
C THR A 170 10.55 14.30 1.57
N LEU A 171 9.75 15.28 1.24
CA LEU A 171 8.46 15.11 0.55
C LEU A 171 8.56 15.43 -0.95
N ASP A 172 9.77 15.67 -1.47
CA ASP A 172 9.94 16.13 -2.84
C ASP A 172 9.40 15.16 -3.89
N THR A 173 9.58 13.85 -3.67
CA THR A 173 9.07 12.81 -4.58
C THR A 173 7.54 12.82 -4.61
N LEU A 174 6.88 12.81 -3.44
CA LEU A 174 5.42 12.90 -3.34
C LEU A 174 4.87 14.17 -4.01
N ARG A 175 5.53 15.31 -3.76
CA ARG A 175 5.15 16.60 -4.31
C ARG A 175 5.28 16.61 -5.84
N LYS A 176 6.43 16.18 -6.37
CA LYS A 176 6.70 16.18 -7.81
C LYS A 176 5.80 15.22 -8.58
N ASN A 177 5.40 14.12 -7.96
CA ASN A 177 4.46 13.14 -8.50
C ASN A 177 2.98 13.45 -8.22
N GLY A 178 2.66 14.61 -7.65
CA GLY A 178 1.28 15.07 -7.47
C GLY A 178 0.50 14.41 -6.33
N ARG A 179 1.15 13.62 -5.46
CA ARG A 179 0.50 12.93 -4.33
C ARG A 179 0.28 13.82 -3.10
N LEU A 180 0.67 15.08 -3.16
CA LEU A 180 0.45 16.09 -2.12
C LEU A 180 -0.46 17.21 -2.63
N SER A 181 -1.51 16.89 -3.37
CA SER A 181 -2.47 17.88 -3.86
C SER A 181 -3.13 18.61 -2.67
N GLY A 182 -3.15 19.94 -2.74
CA GLY A 182 -3.70 20.79 -1.66
C GLY A 182 -2.72 21.17 -0.55
N LEU A 183 -1.55 20.50 -0.44
CA LEU A 183 -0.56 20.80 0.60
C LEU A 183 0.62 21.66 0.10
N GLN A 184 0.62 22.07 -1.16
CA GLN A 184 1.74 22.77 -1.81
C GLN A 184 2.18 24.05 -1.10
N ALA A 185 1.26 24.78 -0.45
CA ALA A 185 1.56 26.01 0.26
C ALA A 185 2.33 25.80 1.59
N PHE A 186 2.37 24.58 2.11
CA PHE A 186 3.00 24.29 3.41
C PHE A 186 4.49 23.92 3.33
N PHE A 187 5.02 23.78 2.10
CA PHE A 187 6.42 23.39 1.90
C PHE A 187 7.38 24.57 1.70
N ALA A 188 7.06 25.72 2.31
CA ALA A 188 8.00 26.82 2.37
C ALA A 188 9.27 26.39 3.12
N THR A 189 10.36 26.48 2.45
CA THR A 189 11.72 26.02 2.70
C THR A 189 12.36 26.56 3.98
N ALA A 190 11.82 26.25 5.14
CA ALA A 190 12.56 26.45 6.37
C ALA A 190 13.56 25.30 6.57
N LEU A 191 14.83 25.65 6.74
CA LEU A 191 15.92 24.70 6.85
C LEU A 191 15.65 23.64 7.92
N ASN A 192 15.66 22.36 7.54
CA ASN A 192 15.49 21.20 8.42
C ASN A 192 14.13 21.10 9.15
N ILE A 193 13.06 21.66 8.60
CA ILE A 193 11.70 21.39 9.08
C ILE A 193 11.20 20.10 8.43
N LYS A 194 10.77 19.16 9.28
CA LYS A 194 10.18 17.89 8.89
C LYS A 194 8.70 17.90 9.24
N PRO A 195 7.78 17.80 8.27
CA PRO A 195 6.36 17.69 8.55
C PRO A 195 6.03 16.29 9.11
N VAL A 196 5.11 16.26 10.05
CA VAL A 196 4.44 15.05 10.52
C VAL A 196 3.17 14.91 9.72
N MET A 197 3.06 13.82 9.02
CA MET A 197 1.97 13.52 8.10
C MET A 197 1.10 12.41 8.64
N GLY A 198 -0.12 12.36 8.17
CA GLY A 198 -1.04 11.25 8.37
C GLY A 198 -1.87 11.03 7.11
N ALA A 199 -2.78 10.08 7.18
CA ALA A 199 -3.83 9.92 6.18
C ALA A 199 -5.20 9.93 6.84
N GLU A 200 -6.16 10.56 6.17
CA GLU A 200 -7.57 10.54 6.52
C GLU A 200 -8.34 10.07 5.30
N GLU A 201 -9.05 8.95 5.42
CA GLU A 201 -9.72 8.29 4.30
C GLU A 201 -8.80 8.12 3.07
N GLY A 202 -7.55 7.70 3.30
CA GLY A 202 -6.56 7.49 2.26
C GLY A 202 -5.90 8.74 1.67
N VAL A 203 -6.35 9.93 2.06
CA VAL A 203 -5.79 11.22 1.60
C VAL A 203 -4.70 11.69 2.57
N ILE A 204 -3.53 12.01 2.02
CA ILE A 204 -2.42 12.52 2.83
C ILE A 204 -2.76 13.91 3.40
N ILE A 205 -2.62 14.06 4.73
CA ILE A 205 -2.81 15.29 5.47
C ILE A 205 -1.55 15.64 6.28
N LYS A 206 -1.38 16.93 6.56
CA LYS A 206 -0.34 17.41 7.48
C LYS A 206 -0.93 17.55 8.89
N LEU A 207 -0.31 16.89 9.85
CA LEU A 207 -0.73 16.93 11.25
C LEU A 207 0.06 17.95 12.07
N ASP A 208 1.39 17.97 11.93
CA ASP A 208 2.29 18.86 12.67
C ASP A 208 3.61 19.05 11.91
N GLN A 209 4.60 19.64 12.53
CA GLN A 209 5.97 19.75 12.02
C GLN A 209 6.96 19.94 13.16
N ALA A 210 8.21 19.51 12.95
CA ALA A 210 9.28 19.76 13.91
C ALA A 210 10.62 20.00 13.19
N ARG A 211 11.58 20.56 13.92
CA ARG A 211 12.94 20.72 13.39
C ARG A 211 13.75 19.45 13.61
N GLY A 212 14.13 18.79 12.52
CA GLY A 212 14.87 17.53 12.51
C GLY A 212 13.99 16.29 12.69
N ILE A 213 14.48 15.16 12.12
CA ILE A 213 13.73 13.92 12.02
C ILE A 213 13.32 13.35 13.38
N ASN A 214 14.23 13.33 14.36
CA ASN A 214 13.98 12.75 15.67
C ASN A 214 12.84 13.46 16.43
N LYS A 215 12.78 14.80 16.34
CA LYS A 215 11.69 15.57 16.94
C LYS A 215 10.37 15.37 16.20
N ALA A 216 10.41 15.21 14.89
CA ALA A 216 9.22 14.93 14.10
C ALA A 216 8.67 13.54 14.44
N LEU A 217 9.52 12.52 14.56
CA LEU A 217 9.12 11.18 15.01
C LEU A 217 8.53 11.20 16.43
N GLN A 218 9.14 11.93 17.36
CA GLN A 218 8.57 12.09 18.70
C GLN A 218 7.17 12.72 18.65
N ARG A 219 7.00 13.80 17.86
CA ARG A 219 5.68 14.43 17.66
C ARG A 219 4.67 13.49 17.06
N MET A 220 5.08 12.67 16.09
CA MET A 220 4.23 11.65 15.49
C MET A 220 3.74 10.65 16.54
N CYS A 221 4.64 10.14 17.39
CA CYS A 221 4.26 9.26 18.50
C CYS A 221 3.30 9.93 19.47
N ASP A 222 3.58 11.18 19.86
CA ASP A 222 2.72 11.96 20.79
C ASP A 222 1.30 12.13 20.21
N ILE A 223 1.18 12.38 18.90
CA ILE A 223 -0.11 12.50 18.20
C ILE A 223 -0.80 11.15 18.18
N ALA A 224 -0.12 10.07 17.78
CA ALA A 224 -0.68 8.74 17.71
C ALA A 224 -1.24 8.29 19.08
N VAL A 225 -0.47 8.44 20.15
CA VAL A 225 -0.91 8.12 21.51
C VAL A 225 -2.11 8.95 21.93
N LYS A 226 -2.13 10.25 21.61
CA LYS A 226 -3.25 11.12 21.94
C LYS A 226 -4.54 10.75 21.22
N GLU A 227 -4.44 10.34 19.96
CA GLU A 227 -5.61 10.00 19.14
C GLU A 227 -6.14 8.59 19.38
N THR A 228 -5.25 7.64 19.70
CA THR A 228 -5.65 6.24 19.98
C THR A 228 -5.99 6.03 21.45
N GLY A 229 -5.45 6.83 22.36
CA GLY A 229 -5.65 6.73 23.80
C GLY A 229 -5.22 5.37 24.35
N ASP A 230 -5.98 4.86 25.33
CA ASP A 230 -5.79 3.51 25.90
C ASP A 230 -6.56 2.43 25.12
N THR A 231 -6.99 2.72 23.88
CA THR A 231 -7.72 1.73 23.07
C THR A 231 -6.76 0.62 22.66
N PRO A 232 -7.03 -0.65 23.04
CA PRO A 232 -6.24 -1.77 22.55
C PRO A 232 -6.28 -1.81 21.02
N GLY A 233 -5.14 -1.92 20.39
CA GLY A 233 -5.04 -1.98 18.94
C GLY A 233 -3.74 -2.61 18.48
N THR A 234 -3.72 -3.01 17.23
CA THR A 234 -2.50 -3.45 16.56
C THR A 234 -1.76 -2.23 16.05
N VAL A 235 -0.45 -2.20 16.23
CA VAL A 235 0.44 -1.19 15.66
C VAL A 235 1.43 -1.90 14.76
N SER A 236 1.34 -1.62 13.48
CA SER A 236 2.33 -2.02 12.49
C SER A 236 3.14 -0.81 12.05
N TYR A 237 4.45 -0.96 11.91
CA TYR A 237 5.29 0.12 11.45
C TYR A 237 6.39 -0.38 10.51
N THR A 238 6.69 0.43 9.51
CA THR A 238 7.88 0.29 8.67
C THR A 238 8.86 1.37 9.01
N HIS A 239 10.09 1.01 9.32
CA HIS A 239 11.19 1.95 9.52
C HIS A 239 12.07 1.96 8.28
N LEU A 240 11.89 2.97 7.44
CA LEU A 240 12.75 3.23 6.30
C LEU A 240 13.84 4.21 6.70
N ARG A 241 15.11 3.84 6.53
CA ARG A 241 16.23 4.76 6.72
C ARG A 241 16.18 5.86 5.67
N ALA A 242 16.77 7.02 5.95
CA ALA A 242 16.73 8.21 5.11
C ALA A 242 17.13 7.99 3.62
N HIS A 243 17.80 6.89 3.33
CA HIS A 243 18.22 6.49 1.99
C HIS A 243 17.17 5.65 1.24
N GLU A 244 16.15 5.18 1.93
CA GLU A 244 15.15 4.22 1.42
C GLU A 244 13.81 4.89 1.09
N THR A 245 13.58 6.11 1.59
CA THR A 245 12.29 6.80 1.53
C THR A 245 11.96 7.47 0.19
N GLY A 246 12.84 7.42 -0.77
CA GLY A 246 12.66 8.15 -2.03
C GLY A 246 12.01 7.38 -3.17
N ALA A 247 11.88 6.07 -3.05
CA ALA A 247 11.59 5.21 -4.20
C ALA A 247 10.13 4.75 -4.33
N TYR A 248 9.39 4.66 -3.22
CA TYR A 248 8.11 3.94 -3.18
C TYR A 248 6.83 4.79 -3.16
N LEU A 249 6.95 6.12 -3.23
CA LEU A 249 5.74 6.96 -3.17
C LEU A 249 5.61 7.91 -4.34
#